data_d2e83e28bf84def5d4d77cf8ede7b304
#
_entry.id   d2e83e28bf84def5d4d77cf8ede7b304
#
_cell.length_a   1.000
_cell.length_b   1.000
_cell.length_c   1.000
_cell.angle_alpha   90.00
_cell.angle_beta   90.00
_cell.angle_gamma   90.00
#
_symmetry.space_group_name_H-M   'P 1'
#
loop_
_entity.id
_entity.type
_entity.pdbx_description
1 polymer ?
#
loop_
_entity_poly.entity_id
_entity_poly.type
_entity_poly.pdbx_seq_one_letter_code
_entity_poly.pdbx_strand_id
1 'polypeptide(L)'
;MHEKKGGGYDLRQVQYPLGNWPSIYVMNPGNPQWVNYLSGSINKVYQNLRFDGYHIDQLGHQREAYYVNLKSKKVNGKKVYTDGDRRDTHDFEDYFAKFINRMKADNHNKYLVMNAVSTFGGAKIVGTGNVEFGYNEMWDGDDYLWNYRKIIQDNRYNNGKNTFNTVFAAYLHCRNGNGGQFHTSSALFGNATIFALGGSRIELSGDHMLFTEYFPDNARKMSEKLQESIIHYYDFLVAYENYLRDGNVETSVNMTMDGVNVAAWDLSAPNPSVAEAANQTIGPKPYSVNTYSTTKGDVTMIQLLNYNNVSRDNFNIRDLKETMPEPNVLKNKKIVLDDATSVSRIWVASPDYLGGAPQEVVFSQREGKVSFTLPSLAYWTMVVVEHGNKADSSETEVKNYVLQGESFVEAKDEAVAVGEAYLSFPATVAKTLHASLPLVPVTDGITNVTDNVRTGYYTVSGIKVDKPVKGVYIHNGKKIMGK
;
A
#
# COMPACT_ATOMS: atom_id res chain seq x y z
N MET A 1 -19.04 -3.29 28.88
CA MET A 1 -20.32 -3.47 29.57
C MET A 1 -21.41 -2.80 28.76
N HIS A 2 -22.54 -3.45 28.53
CA HIS A 2 -23.68 -2.87 27.86
C HIS A 2 -24.80 -2.62 28.86
N GLU A 3 -25.50 -1.49 28.74
CA GLU A 3 -26.68 -1.21 29.54
C GLU A 3 -27.84 -2.11 29.07
N LYS A 4 -28.52 -2.76 30.00
CA LYS A 4 -29.69 -3.57 29.68
C LYS A 4 -30.89 -2.66 29.35
N LYS A 5 -31.68 -3.00 28.34
CA LYS A 5 -32.98 -2.40 28.08
C LYS A 5 -33.85 -2.58 29.35
N GLY A 6 -34.07 -1.52 30.14
CA GLY A 6 -34.77 -1.60 31.42
C GLY A 6 -33.92 -1.32 32.66
N GLY A 7 -32.67 -0.88 32.48
CA GLY A 7 -31.74 -0.52 33.56
C GLY A 7 -30.88 -1.67 34.08
N GLY A 8 -29.70 -1.34 34.59
CA GLY A 8 -28.69 -2.28 35.01
C GLY A 8 -27.68 -2.62 33.87
N TYR A 9 -26.52 -3.19 34.24
CA TYR A 9 -25.45 -3.45 33.31
C TYR A 9 -25.37 -4.93 32.95
N ASP A 10 -25.19 -5.18 31.67
CA ASP A 10 -24.83 -6.51 31.19
C ASP A 10 -23.31 -6.64 31.22
N LEU A 11 -22.81 -7.48 32.10
CA LEU A 11 -21.41 -7.88 32.13
C LEU A 11 -21.09 -8.91 31.03
N ARG A 12 -22.09 -9.28 30.21
CA ARG A 12 -21.81 -10.11 29.06
C ARG A 12 -20.81 -9.38 28.20
N GLN A 13 -19.68 -9.98 28.16
CA GLN A 13 -18.59 -9.65 27.27
C GLN A 13 -19.12 -9.76 25.85
N VAL A 14 -18.82 -8.80 25.01
CA VAL A 14 -19.07 -8.96 23.59
C VAL A 14 -18.16 -10.10 23.14
N GLN A 15 -18.75 -11.26 23.00
CA GLN A 15 -18.09 -12.45 22.54
C GLN A 15 -18.20 -12.49 21.04
N TYR A 16 -17.07 -12.44 20.35
CA TYR A 16 -17.02 -12.82 18.95
C TYR A 16 -16.66 -14.31 18.89
N PRO A 17 -17.59 -15.18 18.50
CA PRO A 17 -17.28 -16.58 18.30
C PRO A 17 -16.38 -16.70 17.05
N LEU A 18 -15.13 -17.07 17.27
CA LEU A 18 -14.16 -17.36 16.21
C LEU A 18 -14.12 -18.87 15.89
N GLY A 19 -15.28 -19.49 15.67
CA GLY A 19 -15.34 -20.94 15.42
C GLY A 19 -14.73 -21.74 16.58
N ASN A 20 -13.63 -22.44 16.34
CA ASN A 20 -12.95 -23.26 17.35
C ASN A 20 -11.98 -22.47 18.24
N TRP A 21 -11.87 -21.16 18.09
CA TRP A 21 -11.00 -20.31 18.88
C TRP A 21 -11.69 -19.83 20.17
N PRO A 22 -10.91 -19.50 21.22
CA PRO A 22 -11.46 -18.84 22.40
C PRO A 22 -12.13 -17.53 22.02
N SER A 23 -13.25 -17.24 22.68
CA SER A 23 -13.95 -15.98 22.45
C SER A 23 -13.07 -14.76 22.71
N ILE A 24 -13.16 -13.77 21.83
CA ILE A 24 -12.52 -12.46 22.01
C ILE A 24 -13.43 -11.57 22.88
N TYR A 25 -12.81 -10.81 23.77
CA TYR A 25 -13.47 -9.85 24.62
C TYR A 25 -13.09 -8.43 24.22
N VAL A 26 -14.07 -7.62 23.84
CA VAL A 26 -13.83 -6.21 23.54
C VAL A 26 -13.57 -5.44 24.84
N MET A 27 -12.39 -4.85 24.93
CA MET A 27 -11.96 -4.08 26.08
C MET A 27 -12.11 -2.60 25.83
N ASN A 28 -12.54 -1.85 26.85
CA ASN A 28 -12.65 -0.39 26.75
C ASN A 28 -11.26 0.27 26.80
N PRO A 29 -10.82 0.93 25.72
CA PRO A 29 -9.50 1.60 25.66
C PRO A 29 -9.43 2.84 26.57
N GLY A 30 -10.56 3.34 27.05
CA GLY A 30 -10.62 4.41 28.06
C GLY A 30 -10.48 3.94 29.50
N ASN A 31 -10.45 2.62 29.78
CA ASN A 31 -10.29 2.08 31.11
C ASN A 31 -8.83 2.10 31.57
N PRO A 32 -8.41 2.94 32.56
CA PRO A 32 -7.02 3.03 32.96
C PRO A 32 -6.45 1.72 33.52
N GLN A 33 -7.27 0.89 34.18
CA GLN A 33 -6.81 -0.40 34.72
C GLN A 33 -6.48 -1.37 33.58
N TRP A 34 -7.31 -1.40 32.54
CA TRP A 34 -7.05 -2.18 31.34
C TRP A 34 -5.81 -1.68 30.62
N VAL A 35 -5.70 -0.37 30.37
CA VAL A 35 -4.55 0.24 29.67
C VAL A 35 -3.24 -0.04 30.43
N ASN A 36 -3.23 0.09 31.76
CA ASN A 36 -2.06 -0.22 32.58
C ASN A 36 -1.68 -1.72 32.50
N TYR A 37 -2.67 -2.60 32.53
CA TYR A 37 -2.45 -4.03 32.38
C TYR A 37 -1.86 -4.38 31.02
N LEU A 38 -2.45 -3.83 29.95
CA LEU A 38 -2.01 -4.08 28.58
C LEU A 38 -0.60 -3.53 28.35
N SER A 39 -0.33 -2.29 28.75
CA SER A 39 1.00 -1.69 28.65
C SER A 39 2.05 -2.53 29.36
N GLY A 40 1.77 -2.94 30.60
CA GLY A 40 2.68 -3.84 31.34
C GLY A 40 2.90 -5.19 30.66
N SER A 41 1.90 -5.72 29.97
CA SER A 41 2.01 -6.98 29.23
C SER A 41 2.84 -6.81 27.96
N ILE A 42 2.63 -5.72 27.20
CA ILE A 42 3.42 -5.39 26.01
C ILE A 42 4.88 -5.14 26.38
N ASN A 43 5.15 -4.46 27.48
CA ASN A 43 6.52 -4.26 27.94
C ASN A 43 7.23 -5.58 28.22
N LYS A 44 6.54 -6.57 28.82
CA LYS A 44 7.10 -7.92 28.98
C LYS A 44 7.39 -8.60 27.65
N VAL A 45 6.52 -8.42 26.65
CA VAL A 45 6.76 -8.93 25.30
C VAL A 45 8.04 -8.33 24.72
N TYR A 46 8.22 -7.01 24.78
CA TYR A 46 9.43 -6.35 24.28
C TYR A 46 10.71 -6.72 25.04
N GLN A 47 10.62 -7.02 26.33
CA GLN A 47 11.76 -7.48 27.13
C GLN A 47 12.22 -8.89 26.75
N ASN A 48 11.30 -9.75 26.33
CA ASN A 48 11.57 -11.15 26.06
C ASN A 48 11.69 -11.48 24.56
N LEU A 49 11.08 -10.67 23.70
CA LEU A 49 11.02 -10.87 22.25
C LEU A 49 11.50 -9.59 21.55
N ARG A 50 12.27 -9.77 20.49
CA ARG A 50 12.88 -8.65 19.72
C ARG A 50 11.91 -8.07 18.69
N PHE A 51 10.69 -7.70 19.09
CA PHE A 51 9.78 -6.99 18.22
C PHE A 51 10.13 -5.50 18.16
N ASP A 52 10.00 -4.91 16.96
CA ASP A 52 10.24 -3.50 16.72
C ASP A 52 9.01 -2.64 16.92
N GLY A 53 7.83 -3.25 16.92
CA GLY A 53 6.57 -2.53 17.05
C GLY A 53 5.40 -3.39 17.48
N TYR A 54 4.24 -2.74 17.54
CA TYR A 54 3.00 -3.31 17.99
C TYR A 54 1.83 -2.83 17.10
N HIS A 55 1.04 -3.78 16.63
CA HIS A 55 -0.20 -3.49 15.91
C HIS A 55 -1.38 -3.66 16.86
N ILE A 56 -2.13 -2.58 17.06
CA ILE A 56 -3.37 -2.57 17.82
C ILE A 56 -4.51 -2.88 16.87
N ASP A 57 -5.27 -3.91 17.17
CA ASP A 57 -6.47 -4.22 16.44
C ASP A 57 -7.74 -3.80 17.19
N GLN A 58 -8.83 -3.57 16.45
CA GLN A 58 -10.15 -3.24 17.00
C GLN A 58 -11.23 -3.85 16.11
N LEU A 59 -12.46 -3.91 16.61
CA LEU A 59 -13.57 -4.64 15.96
C LEU A 59 -14.58 -3.71 15.26
N GLY A 60 -14.16 -2.50 14.86
CA GLY A 60 -15.03 -1.53 14.19
C GLY A 60 -15.93 -0.75 15.17
N HIS A 61 -17.07 -0.30 14.66
CA HIS A 61 -17.98 0.60 15.39
C HIS A 61 -18.50 -0.01 16.68
N GLN A 62 -17.96 0.48 17.81
CA GLN A 62 -18.42 0.18 19.15
C GLN A 62 -18.91 1.50 19.78
N ARG A 63 -20.21 1.75 19.66
CA ARG A 63 -20.81 3.06 19.98
C ARG A 63 -21.01 3.32 21.45
N GLU A 64 -20.88 2.33 22.33
CA GLU A 64 -21.19 2.51 23.75
C GLU A 64 -20.09 1.91 24.62
N ALA A 65 -19.20 2.75 25.09
CA ALA A 65 -18.24 2.40 26.12
C ALA A 65 -18.64 2.97 27.46
N TYR A 66 -18.93 2.11 28.39
CA TYR A 66 -19.15 2.52 29.78
C TYR A 66 -17.86 2.28 30.58
N TYR A 67 -17.41 3.32 31.26
CA TYR A 67 -16.39 3.19 32.29
C TYR A 67 -17.09 3.00 33.64
N VAL A 68 -17.00 1.81 34.20
CA VAL A 68 -17.52 1.52 35.54
C VAL A 68 -16.38 1.14 36.46
N ASN A 69 -16.18 1.96 37.50
CA ASN A 69 -15.23 1.62 38.56
C ASN A 69 -15.93 0.62 39.49
N LEU A 70 -15.71 -0.69 39.25
CA LEU A 70 -16.35 -1.72 40.06
C LEU A 70 -15.80 -1.68 41.48
N LYS A 71 -16.65 -1.33 42.44
CA LYS A 71 -16.39 -1.53 43.86
C LYS A 71 -16.51 -3.03 44.16
N SER A 72 -15.60 -3.57 44.91
CA SER A 72 -15.69 -4.96 45.35
C SER A 72 -15.89 -5.04 46.85
N LYS A 73 -16.79 -5.93 47.28
CA LYS A 73 -16.95 -6.32 48.67
C LYS A 73 -16.82 -7.84 48.84
N LYS A 74 -16.39 -8.29 49.98
CA LYS A 74 -16.41 -9.74 50.31
C LYS A 74 -17.79 -10.08 50.86
N VAL A 75 -18.45 -11.07 50.27
CA VAL A 75 -19.68 -11.69 50.78
C VAL A 75 -19.39 -13.18 50.90
N ASN A 76 -19.54 -13.70 52.12
CA ASN A 76 -19.23 -15.12 52.43
C ASN A 76 -17.83 -15.55 51.95
N GLY A 77 -16.81 -14.71 52.20
CA GLY A 77 -15.44 -14.98 51.78
C GLY A 77 -15.12 -14.84 50.28
N LYS A 78 -16.13 -14.71 49.44
CA LYS A 78 -15.96 -14.50 47.98
C LYS A 78 -16.02 -13.02 47.62
N LYS A 79 -15.15 -12.59 46.72
CA LYS A 79 -15.14 -11.22 46.17
C LYS A 79 -16.34 -11.04 45.26
N VAL A 80 -17.25 -10.15 45.62
CA VAL A 80 -18.43 -9.77 44.82
C VAL A 80 -18.24 -8.35 44.35
N TYR A 81 -18.44 -8.09 43.07
CA TYR A 81 -18.37 -6.78 42.48
C TYR A 81 -19.74 -6.12 42.57
N THR A 82 -19.78 -4.88 43.07
CA THR A 82 -20.96 -4.04 43.10
C THR A 82 -20.79 -2.89 42.12
N ASP A 83 -21.93 -2.32 41.68
CA ASP A 83 -21.91 -1.17 40.79
C ASP A 83 -21.06 -0.05 41.38
N GLY A 84 -20.17 0.48 40.60
CA GLY A 84 -19.41 1.68 40.90
C GLY A 84 -20.03 2.88 40.22
N ASP A 85 -19.43 4.05 40.43
CA ASP A 85 -19.88 5.28 39.81
C ASP A 85 -19.82 5.14 38.26
N ARG A 86 -20.95 5.39 37.63
CA ARG A 86 -21.06 5.49 36.18
C ARG A 86 -20.33 6.76 35.76
N ARG A 87 -19.34 6.61 34.91
CA ARG A 87 -18.66 7.73 34.24
C ARG A 87 -18.87 7.65 32.76
N ASP A 88 -19.37 8.72 32.20
CA ASP A 88 -19.52 9.09 30.79
C ASP A 88 -19.67 7.95 29.75
N THR A 89 -20.73 8.06 28.98
CA THR A 89 -20.91 7.28 27.76
C THR A 89 -20.21 7.99 26.62
N HIS A 90 -19.14 7.39 26.13
CA HIS A 90 -18.44 7.86 24.94
C HIS A 90 -18.31 6.72 23.95
N ASP A 91 -18.26 7.05 22.66
CA ASP A 91 -17.83 6.12 21.65
C ASP A 91 -16.38 5.69 21.91
N PHE A 92 -16.01 4.48 21.56
CA PHE A 92 -14.66 3.98 21.79
C PHE A 92 -13.60 4.84 21.12
N GLU A 93 -13.90 5.42 19.96
CA GLU A 93 -12.97 6.29 19.24
C GLU A 93 -12.55 7.53 20.04
N ASP A 94 -13.37 8.01 20.96
CA ASP A 94 -13.02 9.14 21.83
C ASP A 94 -11.85 8.83 22.77
N TYR A 95 -11.59 7.55 23.00
CA TYR A 95 -10.49 7.09 23.82
C TYR A 95 -9.24 6.74 23.03
N PHE A 96 -9.33 6.55 21.70
CA PHE A 96 -8.21 6.06 20.88
C PHE A 96 -6.98 6.97 20.97
N ALA A 97 -7.14 8.28 20.90
CA ALA A 97 -6.02 9.21 21.00
C ALA A 97 -5.28 9.09 22.35
N LYS A 98 -6.01 9.03 23.46
CA LYS A 98 -5.40 8.87 24.80
C LYS A 98 -4.72 7.52 24.93
N PHE A 99 -5.33 6.47 24.41
CA PHE A 99 -4.80 5.11 24.44
C PHE A 99 -3.49 5.02 23.67
N ILE A 100 -3.47 5.50 22.41
CA ILE A 100 -2.29 5.50 21.55
C ILE A 100 -1.17 6.32 22.18
N ASN A 101 -1.46 7.52 22.65
CA ASN A 101 -0.47 8.38 23.30
C ASN A 101 0.14 7.70 24.53
N ARG A 102 -0.65 7.00 25.33
CA ARG A 102 -0.14 6.23 26.46
C ARG A 102 0.74 5.06 26.03
N MET A 103 0.31 4.28 25.05
CA MET A 103 1.08 3.14 24.56
C MET A 103 2.42 3.59 23.97
N LYS A 104 2.45 4.71 23.24
CA LYS A 104 3.67 5.28 22.68
C LYS A 104 4.58 5.88 23.76
N ALA A 105 4.02 6.54 24.78
CA ALA A 105 4.81 7.09 25.88
C ALA A 105 5.56 6.01 26.69
N ASP A 106 4.93 4.87 26.91
CA ASP A 106 5.53 3.74 27.62
C ASP A 106 6.60 3.02 26.80
N ASN A 107 6.56 3.15 25.45
CA ASN A 107 7.47 2.50 24.51
C ASN A 107 7.82 3.43 23.34
N HIS A 108 8.39 4.60 23.64
CA HIS A 108 8.63 5.68 22.67
C HIS A 108 9.54 5.29 21.49
N ASN A 109 10.42 4.32 21.68
CA ASN A 109 11.35 3.81 20.66
C ASN A 109 10.79 2.64 19.84
N LYS A 110 9.53 2.28 20.06
CA LYS A 110 8.85 1.19 19.31
C LYS A 110 7.86 1.76 18.31
N TYR A 111 7.73 1.09 17.18
CA TYR A 111 6.72 1.43 16.17
C TYR A 111 5.32 1.07 16.66
N LEU A 112 4.36 1.87 16.27
CA LEU A 112 2.96 1.67 16.64
C LEU A 112 2.06 1.85 15.42
N VAL A 113 1.15 0.92 15.22
CA VAL A 113 0.09 0.97 14.21
C VAL A 113 -1.22 0.61 14.89
N MET A 114 -2.31 1.22 14.47
CA MET A 114 -3.65 0.84 14.91
C MET A 114 -4.58 0.71 13.71
N ASN A 115 -5.31 -0.40 13.67
CA ASN A 115 -6.29 -0.66 12.63
C ASN A 115 -7.51 0.26 12.78
N ALA A 116 -7.87 0.94 11.71
CA ALA A 116 -9.13 1.67 11.57
C ALA A 116 -10.11 0.82 10.74
N VAL A 117 -10.77 -0.14 11.39
CA VAL A 117 -11.74 -1.03 10.75
C VAL A 117 -12.89 -0.21 10.19
N SER A 118 -13.18 -0.31 8.89
CA SER A 118 -14.18 0.50 8.19
C SER A 118 -14.03 1.99 8.49
N THR A 119 -12.79 2.49 8.51
CA THR A 119 -12.43 3.88 8.84
C THR A 119 -12.78 4.36 10.27
N PHE A 120 -13.34 3.47 11.11
CA PHE A 120 -13.77 3.81 12.46
C PHE A 120 -12.62 4.35 13.32
N GLY A 121 -12.78 5.56 13.82
CA GLY A 121 -11.79 6.25 14.64
C GLY A 121 -10.52 6.68 13.89
N GLY A 122 -10.44 6.51 12.56
CA GLY A 122 -9.26 6.79 11.77
C GLY A 122 -8.67 8.19 12.04
N ALA A 123 -9.48 9.23 12.02
CA ALA A 123 -9.05 10.60 12.33
C ALA A 123 -8.42 10.73 13.73
N LYS A 124 -8.99 10.06 14.73
CA LYS A 124 -8.47 10.07 16.12
C LYS A 124 -7.15 9.31 16.23
N ILE A 125 -7.01 8.24 15.45
CA ILE A 125 -5.81 7.39 15.41
C ILE A 125 -4.65 8.16 14.78
N VAL A 126 -4.79 8.60 13.54
CA VAL A 126 -3.70 9.24 12.79
C VAL A 126 -3.39 10.64 13.30
N GLY A 127 -4.39 11.35 13.84
CA GLY A 127 -4.23 12.70 14.42
C GLY A 127 -3.34 12.74 15.66
N THR A 128 -3.02 11.61 16.27
CA THR A 128 -2.06 11.55 17.38
C THR A 128 -0.63 11.85 16.94
N GLY A 129 -0.29 11.63 15.66
CA GLY A 129 1.07 11.67 15.15
C GLY A 129 1.99 10.56 15.69
N ASN A 130 1.44 9.58 16.42
CA ASN A 130 2.16 8.51 17.11
C ASN A 130 2.00 7.13 16.47
N VAL A 131 1.32 7.06 15.33
CA VAL A 131 1.25 5.86 14.48
C VAL A 131 2.11 6.07 13.24
N GLU A 132 2.76 5.01 12.78
CA GLU A 132 3.74 5.09 11.69
C GLU A 132 3.08 5.28 10.31
N PHE A 133 1.88 4.72 10.13
CA PHE A 133 1.05 4.91 8.95
C PHE A 133 -0.43 4.69 9.29
N GLY A 134 -1.33 5.18 8.45
CA GLY A 134 -2.76 4.86 8.52
C GLY A 134 -3.00 3.45 8.04
N TYR A 135 -3.46 2.57 8.92
CA TYR A 135 -3.88 1.23 8.55
C TYR A 135 -5.39 1.16 8.52
N ASN A 136 -5.95 0.81 7.37
CA ASN A 136 -7.39 0.76 7.17
C ASN A 136 -7.82 -0.60 6.63
N GLU A 137 -8.61 -1.30 7.41
CA GLU A 137 -9.24 -2.54 7.00
C GLU A 137 -10.59 -2.24 6.34
N MET A 138 -10.74 -2.69 5.09
CA MET A 138 -11.88 -2.34 4.25
C MET A 138 -13.00 -3.35 4.41
N TRP A 139 -14.16 -2.87 4.93
CA TRP A 139 -15.36 -3.67 5.10
C TRP A 139 -16.57 -3.03 4.41
N ASP A 140 -17.76 -3.62 4.57
CA ASP A 140 -18.98 -3.21 3.89
C ASP A 140 -19.20 -1.68 3.97
N GLY A 141 -19.30 -1.04 2.82
CA GLY A 141 -19.52 0.40 2.68
C GLY A 141 -18.25 1.21 2.34
N ASP A 142 -17.06 0.70 2.66
CA ASP A 142 -15.78 1.38 2.40
C ASP A 142 -14.90 0.65 1.39
N ASP A 143 -15.44 -0.29 0.65
CA ASP A 143 -14.74 -1.23 -0.23
C ASP A 143 -14.86 -0.90 -1.72
N TYR A 144 -15.30 0.32 -2.03
CA TYR A 144 -15.37 0.81 -3.41
C TYR A 144 -14.10 1.54 -3.82
N LEU A 145 -13.76 1.52 -5.10
CA LEU A 145 -12.56 2.16 -5.62
C LEU A 145 -12.46 3.66 -5.26
N TRP A 146 -13.56 4.38 -5.19
CA TRP A 146 -13.56 5.80 -4.79
C TRP A 146 -13.24 6.04 -3.31
N ASN A 147 -13.42 5.06 -2.42
CA ASN A 147 -13.12 5.20 -1.00
C ASN A 147 -11.61 5.32 -0.75
N TYR A 148 -10.77 4.68 -1.57
CA TYR A 148 -9.32 4.69 -1.35
C TYR A 148 -8.73 6.10 -1.38
N ARG A 149 -9.09 6.92 -2.39
CA ARG A 149 -8.62 8.30 -2.45
C ARG A 149 -9.02 9.08 -1.19
N LYS A 150 -10.31 8.99 -0.84
CA LYS A 150 -10.84 9.67 0.34
C LYS A 150 -10.06 9.31 1.59
N ILE A 151 -9.86 8.03 1.86
CA ILE A 151 -9.17 7.55 3.06
C ILE A 151 -7.72 8.02 3.08
N ILE A 152 -7.02 7.97 1.95
CA ILE A 152 -5.65 8.47 1.84
C ILE A 152 -5.58 9.96 2.18
N GLN A 153 -6.48 10.77 1.62
CA GLN A 153 -6.50 12.21 1.86
C GLN A 153 -6.93 12.54 3.30
N ASP A 154 -7.91 11.84 3.85
CA ASP A 154 -8.34 12.00 5.24
C ASP A 154 -7.19 11.68 6.22
N ASN A 155 -6.45 10.60 5.96
CA ASN A 155 -5.30 10.23 6.79
C ASN A 155 -4.20 11.30 6.74
N ARG A 156 -3.87 11.81 5.56
CA ARG A 156 -2.89 12.91 5.39
C ARG A 156 -3.36 14.19 6.08
N TYR A 157 -4.61 14.59 5.87
CA TYR A 157 -5.19 15.77 6.49
C TYR A 157 -5.17 15.68 8.01
N ASN A 158 -5.68 14.59 8.58
CA ASN A 158 -5.74 14.41 10.02
C ASN A 158 -4.37 14.25 10.69
N ASN A 159 -3.40 13.66 10.01
CA ASN A 159 -2.01 13.57 10.49
C ASN A 159 -1.27 14.91 10.35
N GLY A 160 -1.69 15.78 9.44
CA GLY A 160 -1.04 17.06 9.14
C GLY A 160 0.23 16.93 8.29
N LYS A 161 0.49 15.76 7.69
CA LYS A 161 1.66 15.52 6.82
C LYS A 161 1.24 14.95 5.48
N ASN A 162 1.59 15.65 4.40
CA ASN A 162 1.32 15.19 3.04
C ASN A 162 2.12 13.93 2.64
N THR A 163 3.18 13.62 3.39
CA THR A 163 3.98 12.40 3.25
C THR A 163 3.46 11.22 4.07
N PHE A 164 2.36 11.39 4.82
CA PHE A 164 1.81 10.31 5.63
C PHE A 164 1.20 9.22 4.76
N ASN A 165 1.65 7.98 4.96
CA ASN A 165 1.25 6.83 4.16
C ASN A 165 0.00 6.15 4.70
N THR A 166 -0.76 5.54 3.79
CA THR A 166 -1.91 4.70 4.09
C THR A 166 -1.70 3.30 3.54
N VAL A 167 -1.94 2.31 4.38
CA VAL A 167 -1.88 0.89 4.05
C VAL A 167 -3.27 0.30 4.20
N PHE A 168 -3.74 -0.39 3.17
CA PHE A 168 -5.05 -1.02 3.15
C PHE A 168 -4.97 -2.53 3.33
N ALA A 169 -5.78 -3.06 4.23
CA ALA A 169 -6.21 -4.45 4.21
C ALA A 169 -7.49 -4.52 3.35
N ALA A 170 -7.30 -4.49 2.05
CA ALA A 170 -8.38 -4.45 1.06
C ALA A 170 -8.65 -5.85 0.53
N TYR A 171 -9.44 -6.62 1.27
CA TYR A 171 -9.74 -8.00 0.96
C TYR A 171 -10.59 -8.14 -0.31
N LEU A 172 -10.26 -9.15 -1.12
CA LEU A 172 -11.17 -9.65 -2.14
C LEU A 172 -12.25 -10.51 -1.49
N HIS A 173 -13.50 -10.31 -1.87
CA HIS A 173 -14.62 -10.98 -1.24
C HIS A 173 -14.71 -12.44 -1.69
N CYS A 174 -14.41 -13.35 -0.80
CA CYS A 174 -14.37 -14.77 -1.11
C CYS A 174 -15.23 -15.62 -0.14
N ARG A 175 -16.25 -15.03 0.49
CA ARG A 175 -17.05 -15.70 1.53
C ARG A 175 -17.69 -17.03 1.11
N ASN A 176 -17.91 -17.24 -0.18
CA ASN A 176 -18.63 -18.42 -0.70
C ASN A 176 -17.75 -19.35 -1.55
N GLY A 177 -16.42 -19.18 -1.49
CA GLY A 177 -15.53 -19.98 -2.31
C GLY A 177 -14.98 -21.19 -1.58
N ASN A 178 -15.40 -22.38 -1.96
CA ASN A 178 -14.76 -23.62 -1.52
C ASN A 178 -13.41 -23.82 -2.23
N GLY A 179 -12.44 -22.95 -1.95
CA GLY A 179 -11.15 -22.97 -2.62
C GLY A 179 -11.19 -22.36 -4.04
N GLY A 180 -10.21 -22.67 -4.87
CA GLY A 180 -10.05 -22.14 -6.23
C GLY A 180 -8.99 -21.03 -6.31
N GLN A 181 -9.05 -20.23 -7.37
CA GLN A 181 -8.11 -19.14 -7.60
C GLN A 181 -8.79 -17.78 -7.45
N PHE A 182 -7.99 -16.79 -7.02
CA PHE A 182 -8.42 -15.39 -7.06
C PHE A 182 -8.60 -14.93 -8.51
N HIS A 183 -9.58 -14.07 -8.71
CA HIS A 183 -9.81 -13.45 -10.00
C HIS A 183 -8.72 -12.41 -10.28
N THR A 184 -7.88 -12.68 -11.27
CA THR A 184 -6.69 -11.89 -11.57
C THR A 184 -7.02 -10.41 -11.81
N SER A 185 -8.04 -10.12 -12.64
CA SER A 185 -8.41 -8.74 -12.94
C SER A 185 -8.88 -7.98 -11.71
N SER A 186 -9.66 -8.59 -10.81
CA SER A 186 -10.11 -7.95 -9.57
C SER A 186 -8.95 -7.57 -8.67
N ALA A 187 -7.96 -8.47 -8.53
CA ALA A 187 -6.76 -8.20 -7.74
C ALA A 187 -5.93 -7.06 -8.34
N LEU A 188 -5.66 -7.10 -9.65
CA LEU A 188 -4.82 -6.11 -10.32
C LEU A 188 -5.47 -4.74 -10.44
N PHE A 189 -6.78 -4.63 -10.69
CA PHE A 189 -7.47 -3.35 -10.65
C PHE A 189 -7.46 -2.72 -9.25
N GLY A 190 -7.62 -3.53 -8.20
CA GLY A 190 -7.50 -3.08 -6.82
C GLY A 190 -6.11 -2.50 -6.55
N ASN A 191 -5.06 -3.25 -6.88
CA ASN A 191 -3.67 -2.81 -6.69
C ASN A 191 -3.35 -1.58 -7.54
N ALA A 192 -3.70 -1.58 -8.84
CA ALA A 192 -3.50 -0.44 -9.73
C ALA A 192 -4.12 0.85 -9.16
N THR A 193 -5.37 0.75 -8.68
CA THR A 193 -6.08 1.90 -8.12
C THR A 193 -5.44 2.39 -6.83
N ILE A 194 -5.19 1.50 -5.87
CA ILE A 194 -4.61 1.86 -4.58
C ILE A 194 -3.23 2.51 -4.76
N PHE A 195 -2.36 1.92 -5.60
CA PHE A 195 -0.99 2.40 -5.79
C PHE A 195 -0.96 3.70 -6.60
N ALA A 196 -1.79 3.82 -7.64
CA ALA A 196 -1.93 5.06 -8.40
C ALA A 196 -2.38 6.24 -7.55
N LEU A 197 -3.21 6.01 -6.54
CA LEU A 197 -3.68 7.00 -5.57
C LEU A 197 -2.67 7.29 -4.44
N GLY A 198 -1.54 6.60 -4.42
CA GLY A 198 -0.47 6.78 -3.42
C GLY A 198 -0.69 6.03 -2.12
N GLY A 199 -1.53 4.99 -2.12
CA GLY A 199 -1.67 4.03 -1.03
C GLY A 199 -0.80 2.79 -1.20
N SER A 200 -0.82 1.93 -0.19
CA SER A 200 -0.24 0.59 -0.24
C SER A 200 -1.30 -0.44 0.18
N ARG A 201 -1.13 -1.68 -0.22
CA ARG A 201 -2.03 -2.78 0.14
C ARG A 201 -1.25 -3.87 0.83
N ILE A 202 -1.83 -4.51 1.84
CA ILE A 202 -1.26 -5.71 2.44
C ILE A 202 -1.64 -6.91 1.60
N GLU A 203 -0.62 -7.68 1.23
CA GLU A 203 -0.76 -9.02 0.70
C GLU A 203 -0.46 -10.02 1.82
N LEU A 204 -1.31 -11.00 1.98
CA LEU A 204 -1.08 -12.05 2.96
C LEU A 204 -0.18 -13.13 2.35
N SER A 205 0.94 -13.36 3.03
CA SER A 205 1.90 -14.40 2.64
C SER A 205 1.41 -15.81 3.01
N GLY A 206 2.19 -16.81 2.68
CA GLY A 206 1.90 -18.21 2.92
C GLY A 206 1.39 -18.88 1.64
N ASP A 207 0.12 -19.15 1.55
CA ASP A 207 -0.48 -19.77 0.37
C ASP A 207 -0.89 -18.75 -0.72
N HIS A 208 -0.30 -17.57 -0.74
CA HIS A 208 -0.63 -16.49 -1.68
C HIS A 208 -2.10 -16.07 -1.59
N MET A 209 -2.53 -15.61 -0.43
CA MET A 209 -3.92 -15.30 -0.14
C MET A 209 -4.19 -13.80 -0.09
N LEU A 210 -5.22 -13.36 -0.83
CA LEU A 210 -5.84 -12.04 -0.75
C LEU A 210 -7.21 -12.14 -0.05
N PHE A 211 -7.29 -12.83 1.05
CA PHE A 211 -8.53 -13.34 1.60
C PHE A 211 -9.19 -12.36 2.57
N THR A 212 -10.54 -12.35 2.62
CA THR A 212 -11.30 -11.51 3.56
C THR A 212 -11.05 -11.89 5.01
N GLU A 213 -10.88 -13.17 5.26
CA GLU A 213 -10.54 -13.71 6.56
C GLU A 213 -9.44 -14.74 6.32
N TYR A 214 -8.24 -14.40 6.68
CA TYR A 214 -7.07 -15.29 6.61
C TYR A 214 -7.10 -16.38 7.69
N PHE A 215 -8.22 -16.51 8.38
CA PHE A 215 -8.51 -17.64 9.26
C PHE A 215 -9.02 -18.80 8.41
N PRO A 216 -8.50 -19.97 8.70
CA PRO A 216 -8.02 -20.87 7.70
C PRO A 216 -9.16 -21.58 6.96
N ASP A 217 -8.84 -22.35 6.05
CA ASP A 217 -9.51 -23.52 5.48
C ASP A 217 -10.16 -23.35 4.12
N ASN A 218 -10.46 -22.14 3.63
CA ASN A 218 -11.06 -21.95 2.30
C ASN A 218 -10.29 -20.93 1.45
N ALA A 219 -9.02 -20.75 1.73
CA ALA A 219 -8.21 -19.78 1.05
C ALA A 219 -8.08 -20.09 -0.44
N ARG A 220 -8.49 -19.15 -1.25
CA ARG A 220 -8.17 -19.18 -2.69
C ARG A 220 -6.69 -18.94 -2.86
N LYS A 221 -6.14 -19.49 -3.95
CA LYS A 221 -4.73 -19.31 -4.32
C LYS A 221 -4.60 -18.34 -5.46
N MET A 222 -3.47 -17.68 -5.55
CA MET A 222 -3.14 -16.92 -6.74
C MET A 222 -2.76 -17.88 -7.87
N SER A 223 -3.22 -17.58 -9.11
CA SER A 223 -2.66 -18.18 -10.30
C SER A 223 -1.19 -17.78 -10.48
N GLU A 224 -0.41 -18.52 -11.23
CA GLU A 224 0.98 -18.14 -11.56
C GLU A 224 1.03 -16.74 -12.18
N LYS A 225 0.12 -16.46 -13.14
CA LYS A 225 0.00 -15.13 -13.75
C LYS A 225 -0.23 -14.02 -12.70
N LEU A 226 -1.07 -14.26 -11.70
CA LEU A 226 -1.34 -13.27 -10.66
C LEU A 226 -0.12 -13.07 -9.74
N GLN A 227 0.57 -14.15 -9.38
CA GLN A 227 1.79 -14.08 -8.57
C GLN A 227 2.87 -13.24 -9.26
N GLU A 228 3.16 -13.51 -10.54
CA GLU A 228 4.11 -12.73 -11.32
C GLU A 228 3.70 -11.26 -11.42
N SER A 229 2.42 -11.00 -11.72
CA SER A 229 1.91 -9.64 -11.83
C SER A 229 2.01 -8.88 -10.52
N ILE A 230 1.69 -9.51 -9.38
CA ILE A 230 1.81 -8.88 -8.06
C ILE A 230 3.25 -8.50 -7.75
N ILE A 231 4.23 -9.35 -8.06
CA ILE A 231 5.65 -9.02 -7.90
C ILE A 231 5.97 -7.74 -8.67
N HIS A 232 5.60 -7.66 -9.96
CA HIS A 232 5.83 -6.45 -10.76
C HIS A 232 5.15 -5.21 -10.19
N TYR A 233 3.94 -5.34 -9.63
CA TYR A 233 3.22 -4.23 -9.01
C TYR A 233 3.89 -3.72 -7.75
N TYR A 234 4.39 -4.61 -6.88
CA TYR A 234 5.11 -4.21 -5.67
C TYR A 234 6.50 -3.68 -5.97
N ASP A 235 7.21 -4.28 -6.92
CA ASP A 235 8.50 -3.75 -7.40
C ASP A 235 8.30 -2.33 -7.97
N PHE A 236 7.24 -2.11 -8.73
CA PHE A 236 6.88 -0.81 -9.26
C PHE A 236 6.53 0.19 -8.15
N LEU A 237 5.73 -0.23 -7.16
CA LEU A 237 5.39 0.61 -6.00
C LEU A 237 6.63 1.09 -5.25
N VAL A 238 7.61 0.21 -5.04
CA VAL A 238 8.86 0.53 -4.35
C VAL A 238 9.77 1.40 -5.22
N ALA A 239 9.93 1.05 -6.50
CA ALA A 239 10.80 1.80 -7.42
C ALA A 239 10.34 3.23 -7.66
N TYR A 240 9.03 3.47 -7.65
CA TYR A 240 8.43 4.77 -7.99
C TYR A 240 7.72 5.45 -6.81
N GLU A 241 7.99 5.08 -5.57
CA GLU A 241 7.30 5.66 -4.40
C GLU A 241 7.39 7.19 -4.36
N ASN A 242 8.51 7.76 -4.76
CA ASN A 242 8.73 9.21 -4.83
C ASN A 242 7.81 9.93 -5.82
N TYR A 243 7.34 9.23 -6.86
CA TYR A 243 6.40 9.72 -7.87
C TYR A 243 4.95 9.41 -7.52
N LEU A 244 4.72 8.40 -6.67
CA LEU A 244 3.38 7.95 -6.33
C LEU A 244 2.82 8.61 -5.07
N ARG A 245 3.66 8.86 -4.04
CA ARG A 245 3.13 9.22 -2.72
C ARG A 245 3.91 10.27 -1.93
N ASP A 246 5.21 10.42 -2.09
CA ASP A 246 6.06 11.17 -1.17
C ASP A 246 5.92 12.69 -1.28
N GLY A 247 4.85 13.23 -0.70
CA GLY A 247 4.59 14.67 -0.66
C GLY A 247 3.97 15.23 -1.94
N ASN A 248 3.42 14.37 -2.80
CA ASN A 248 2.72 14.76 -4.02
C ASN A 248 1.43 15.52 -3.69
N VAL A 249 1.15 16.55 -4.47
CA VAL A 249 -0.06 17.37 -4.36
C VAL A 249 -0.99 17.09 -5.53
N GLU A 250 -2.27 16.82 -5.24
CA GLU A 250 -3.27 16.59 -6.29
C GLU A 250 -3.40 17.80 -7.22
N THR A 251 -3.51 17.52 -8.49
CA THR A 251 -3.74 18.52 -9.55
C THR A 251 -4.69 17.99 -10.61
N SER A 252 -5.26 18.87 -11.41
CA SER A 252 -6.10 18.51 -12.55
C SER A 252 -5.33 18.71 -13.84
N VAL A 253 -5.32 17.70 -14.70
CA VAL A 253 -4.74 17.75 -16.04
C VAL A 253 -5.82 17.41 -17.05
N ASN A 254 -6.04 18.31 -18.04
CA ASN A 254 -6.91 18.01 -19.15
C ASN A 254 -6.16 17.17 -20.18
N MET A 255 -6.72 16.03 -20.51
CA MET A 255 -6.12 15.09 -21.45
C MET A 255 -7.15 14.48 -22.38
N THR A 256 -6.75 14.23 -23.61
CA THR A 256 -7.49 13.40 -24.55
C THR A 256 -6.65 12.23 -25.04
N MET A 257 -7.29 11.14 -25.40
CA MET A 257 -6.67 9.94 -25.97
C MET A 257 -7.44 9.51 -27.20
N ASP A 258 -6.73 9.28 -28.31
CA ASP A 258 -7.35 9.00 -29.60
C ASP A 258 -8.27 7.76 -29.56
N GLY A 259 -9.55 7.99 -29.90
CA GLY A 259 -10.58 6.95 -29.94
C GLY A 259 -10.95 6.34 -28.58
N VAL A 260 -10.60 7.01 -27.46
CA VAL A 260 -10.86 6.53 -26.10
C VAL A 260 -11.54 7.61 -25.27
N ASN A 261 -12.55 7.22 -24.52
CA ASN A 261 -13.16 8.11 -23.55
C ASN A 261 -12.22 8.28 -22.35
N VAL A 262 -11.82 9.52 -22.06
CA VAL A 262 -10.94 9.85 -20.93
C VAL A 262 -11.74 10.67 -19.91
N ALA A 263 -11.60 10.33 -18.64
CA ALA A 263 -12.25 11.05 -17.56
C ALA A 263 -11.24 11.33 -16.43
N ALA A 264 -11.14 12.60 -16.02
CA ALA A 264 -10.38 12.92 -14.83
C ALA A 264 -11.11 12.40 -13.57
N TRP A 265 -10.33 11.96 -12.60
CA TRP A 265 -10.85 11.65 -11.26
C TRP A 265 -11.38 12.93 -10.63
N ASP A 266 -12.57 12.88 -10.05
CA ASP A 266 -13.15 14.06 -9.43
C ASP A 266 -12.43 14.36 -8.10
N LEU A 267 -11.72 15.47 -8.07
CA LEU A 267 -10.95 15.93 -6.90
C LEU A 267 -11.75 16.88 -6.00
N SER A 268 -12.93 17.36 -6.45
CA SER A 268 -13.70 18.42 -5.78
C SER A 268 -14.42 17.93 -4.53
N ALA A 269 -14.65 16.61 -4.41
CA ALA A 269 -15.42 16.04 -3.30
C ALA A 269 -14.52 15.36 -2.28
N PRO A 270 -14.23 16.00 -1.16
CA PRO A 270 -13.43 15.37 -0.09
C PRO A 270 -14.17 14.24 0.62
N ASN A 271 -15.51 14.20 0.60
CA ASN A 271 -16.35 13.31 1.39
C ASN A 271 -17.65 12.91 0.69
N PRO A 272 -17.62 12.06 -0.36
CA PRO A 272 -18.87 11.60 -0.91
C PRO A 272 -19.61 10.73 0.10
N SER A 273 -20.86 11.05 0.35
CA SER A 273 -21.76 10.09 0.97
C SER A 273 -21.93 8.88 0.03
N VAL A 274 -22.26 7.71 0.58
CA VAL A 274 -22.54 6.50 -0.27
C VAL A 274 -23.62 6.80 -1.32
N ALA A 275 -24.59 7.65 -0.97
CA ALA A 275 -25.65 8.08 -1.90
C ALA A 275 -25.11 8.96 -3.05
N GLU A 276 -24.18 9.86 -2.78
CA GLU A 276 -23.54 10.71 -3.81
C GLU A 276 -22.61 9.87 -4.71
N ALA A 277 -21.88 8.94 -4.14
CA ALA A 277 -21.10 7.98 -4.90
C ALA A 277 -21.99 7.10 -5.79
N ALA A 278 -23.15 6.69 -5.31
CA ALA A 278 -24.14 5.96 -6.10
C ALA A 278 -24.70 6.79 -7.28
N ASN A 279 -24.77 8.11 -7.15
CA ASN A 279 -25.22 9.04 -8.21
C ASN A 279 -24.15 9.31 -9.30
N GLN A 280 -23.05 8.57 -9.31
CA GLN A 280 -22.02 8.57 -10.39
C GLN A 280 -21.23 9.89 -10.56
N THR A 281 -21.35 10.85 -9.67
CA THR A 281 -20.64 12.14 -9.80
C THR A 281 -19.21 12.09 -9.27
N ILE A 282 -18.91 11.13 -8.38
CA ILE A 282 -17.67 11.07 -7.61
C ILE A 282 -16.90 9.77 -7.90
N GLY A 283 -15.56 9.88 -7.89
CA GLY A 283 -14.67 8.76 -8.12
C GLY A 283 -14.47 8.40 -9.60
N PRO A 284 -14.04 7.17 -9.87
CA PRO A 284 -13.76 6.75 -11.23
C PRO A 284 -15.04 6.67 -12.08
N LYS A 285 -14.89 6.98 -13.37
CA LYS A 285 -15.97 6.84 -14.37
C LYS A 285 -15.87 5.49 -15.06
N PRO A 286 -16.97 4.77 -15.20
CA PRO A 286 -16.99 3.52 -15.95
C PRO A 286 -16.77 3.77 -17.44
N TYR A 287 -16.39 2.74 -18.18
CA TYR A 287 -16.20 2.75 -19.63
C TYR A 287 -15.28 3.86 -20.15
N SER A 288 -14.22 4.16 -19.38
CA SER A 288 -13.25 5.19 -19.72
C SER A 288 -11.86 4.88 -19.16
N VAL A 289 -10.85 5.50 -19.74
CA VAL A 289 -9.54 5.64 -19.08
C VAL A 289 -9.64 6.78 -18.08
N ASN A 290 -9.39 6.48 -16.82
CA ASN A 290 -9.43 7.49 -15.77
C ASN A 290 -8.03 8.06 -15.51
N THR A 291 -7.96 9.37 -15.30
CA THR A 291 -6.72 10.05 -14.95
C THR A 291 -6.76 10.54 -13.51
N TYR A 292 -5.74 10.23 -12.75
CA TYR A 292 -5.46 10.83 -11.46
C TYR A 292 -4.10 11.49 -11.51
N SER A 293 -4.03 12.78 -11.22
CA SER A 293 -2.81 13.55 -11.44
C SER A 293 -2.33 14.21 -10.16
N THR A 294 -1.01 14.24 -10.01
CA THR A 294 -0.32 14.90 -8.89
C THR A 294 0.89 15.67 -9.39
N THR A 295 1.33 16.66 -8.62
CA THR A 295 2.55 17.41 -8.87
C THR A 295 3.50 17.35 -7.68
N LYS A 296 4.81 17.44 -7.99
CA LYS A 296 5.88 17.59 -7.00
C LYS A 296 7.01 18.42 -7.62
N GLY A 297 7.18 19.65 -7.17
CA GLY A 297 8.10 20.59 -7.84
C GLY A 297 7.71 20.78 -9.31
N ASP A 298 8.69 20.63 -10.18
CA ASP A 298 8.52 20.81 -11.64
C ASP A 298 8.11 19.52 -12.36
N VAL A 299 7.53 18.56 -11.65
CA VAL A 299 7.13 17.27 -12.21
C VAL A 299 5.63 17.06 -12.02
N THR A 300 4.96 16.69 -13.10
CA THR A 300 3.56 16.25 -13.07
C THR A 300 3.49 14.75 -13.35
N MET A 301 2.86 14.01 -12.45
CA MET A 301 2.58 12.59 -12.59
C MET A 301 1.11 12.40 -12.95
N ILE A 302 0.83 11.65 -14.01
CA ILE A 302 -0.52 11.34 -14.48
C ILE A 302 -0.68 9.82 -14.44
N GLN A 303 -1.53 9.34 -13.56
CA GLN A 303 -1.87 7.93 -13.47
C GLN A 303 -3.01 7.62 -14.42
N LEU A 304 -2.80 6.72 -15.37
CA LEU A 304 -3.80 6.25 -16.33
C LEU A 304 -4.35 4.90 -15.85
N LEU A 305 -5.62 4.88 -15.42
CA LEU A 305 -6.31 3.67 -14.98
C LEU A 305 -7.32 3.25 -16.06
N ASN A 306 -7.17 2.05 -16.59
CA ASN A 306 -7.93 1.60 -17.74
C ASN A 306 -9.25 0.92 -17.35
N TYR A 307 -10.27 1.69 -17.04
CA TYR A 307 -11.63 1.19 -16.81
C TYR A 307 -12.49 1.18 -18.10
N ASN A 308 -11.86 1.14 -19.29
CA ASN A 308 -12.56 1.32 -20.58
C ASN A 308 -13.65 0.27 -20.86
N ASN A 309 -13.54 -0.93 -20.27
CA ASN A 309 -14.55 -1.98 -20.36
C ASN A 309 -15.13 -2.38 -18.98
N VAL A 310 -14.92 -1.55 -17.97
CA VAL A 310 -15.36 -1.81 -16.60
C VAL A 310 -16.65 -1.05 -16.32
N SER A 311 -17.68 -1.73 -15.87
CA SER A 311 -18.94 -1.13 -15.43
C SER A 311 -18.81 -0.57 -14.02
N ARG A 312 -19.75 0.32 -13.64
CA ARG A 312 -19.74 0.87 -12.28
C ARG A 312 -19.97 -0.19 -11.20
N ASP A 313 -20.73 -1.22 -11.49
CA ASP A 313 -21.03 -2.31 -10.55
C ASP A 313 -19.77 -3.10 -10.18
N ASN A 314 -18.72 -3.04 -11.02
CA ASN A 314 -17.42 -3.65 -10.75
C ASN A 314 -16.51 -2.81 -9.86
N PHE A 315 -16.88 -1.58 -9.49
CA PHE A 315 -16.05 -0.72 -8.65
C PHE A 315 -16.04 -1.12 -7.18
N ASN A 316 -16.89 -2.05 -6.77
CA ASN A 316 -16.76 -2.72 -5.49
C ASN A 316 -15.77 -3.87 -5.62
N ILE A 317 -14.58 -3.72 -5.04
CA ILE A 317 -13.53 -4.75 -5.13
C ILE A 317 -13.82 -6.00 -4.32
N ARG A 318 -14.81 -5.92 -3.45
CA ARG A 318 -15.29 -7.05 -2.67
C ARG A 318 -16.44 -7.80 -3.36
N ASP A 319 -16.77 -7.44 -4.60
CA ASP A 319 -17.86 -8.13 -5.30
C ASP A 319 -17.57 -9.63 -5.41
N LEU A 320 -18.44 -10.40 -4.79
CA LEU A 320 -18.39 -11.86 -4.74
C LEU A 320 -18.45 -12.53 -6.10
N LYS A 321 -18.99 -11.84 -7.09
CA LYS A 321 -19.16 -12.38 -8.42
C LYS A 321 -17.88 -12.44 -9.22
N GLU A 322 -16.83 -11.73 -8.74
CA GLU A 322 -15.52 -11.69 -9.42
C GLU A 322 -15.68 -11.41 -10.91
N THR A 323 -16.49 -10.41 -11.23
CA THR A 323 -16.90 -10.10 -12.60
C THR A 323 -16.08 -8.98 -13.22
N MET A 324 -15.02 -8.51 -12.55
CA MET A 324 -14.14 -7.49 -13.11
C MET A 324 -13.57 -8.00 -14.43
N PRO A 325 -13.89 -7.39 -15.58
CA PRO A 325 -13.39 -7.86 -16.86
C PRO A 325 -11.88 -7.63 -16.99
N GLU A 326 -11.22 -8.46 -17.78
CA GLU A 326 -9.84 -8.11 -18.20
C GLU A 326 -9.87 -6.83 -19.04
N PRO A 327 -8.88 -5.94 -18.90
CA PRO A 327 -8.87 -4.70 -19.65
C PRO A 327 -8.60 -4.95 -21.13
N ASN A 328 -9.27 -4.18 -21.98
CA ASN A 328 -8.89 -4.06 -23.38
C ASN A 328 -7.56 -3.29 -23.47
N VAL A 329 -6.48 -3.98 -23.76
CA VAL A 329 -5.15 -3.37 -23.83
C VAL A 329 -5.11 -2.34 -24.96
N LEU A 330 -4.85 -1.08 -24.60
CA LEU A 330 -4.71 0.03 -25.53
C LEU A 330 -3.24 0.14 -25.96
N LYS A 331 -2.97 0.17 -27.27
CA LYS A 331 -1.61 0.27 -27.80
C LYS A 331 -1.48 1.44 -28.76
N ASN A 332 -0.31 2.09 -28.73
CA ASN A 332 0.06 3.18 -29.64
C ASN A 332 -1.01 4.30 -29.72
N LYS A 333 -1.53 4.71 -28.57
CA LYS A 333 -2.57 5.72 -28.49
C LYS A 333 -1.97 7.12 -28.43
N LYS A 334 -2.39 8.00 -29.35
CA LYS A 334 -2.00 9.41 -29.30
C LYS A 334 -2.67 10.06 -28.10
N ILE A 335 -1.87 10.70 -27.26
CA ILE A 335 -2.32 11.54 -26.13
C ILE A 335 -2.07 12.99 -26.47
N VAL A 336 -3.00 13.86 -26.07
CA VAL A 336 -2.83 15.31 -26.07
C VAL A 336 -3.17 15.83 -24.69
N LEU A 337 -2.21 16.53 -24.08
CA LEU A 337 -2.35 17.23 -22.80
C LEU A 337 -2.52 18.73 -23.07
N ASP A 338 -3.37 19.38 -22.29
CA ASP A 338 -3.38 20.83 -22.18
C ASP A 338 -2.31 21.24 -21.17
N ASP A 339 -1.19 21.75 -21.66
CA ASP A 339 -0.08 22.20 -20.84
C ASP A 339 0.65 23.37 -21.50
N ALA A 340 0.48 24.56 -20.92
CA ALA A 340 1.12 25.78 -21.39
C ALA A 340 2.55 25.94 -20.85
N THR A 341 2.95 25.16 -19.85
CA THR A 341 4.29 25.20 -19.26
C THR A 341 5.29 24.51 -20.20
N SER A 342 6.50 25.01 -20.27
CA SER A 342 7.54 24.37 -21.08
C SER A 342 7.83 22.96 -20.53
N VAL A 343 7.73 21.97 -21.40
CA VAL A 343 8.03 20.56 -21.08
C VAL A 343 9.42 20.23 -21.57
N SER A 344 10.24 19.70 -20.67
CA SER A 344 11.61 19.26 -20.96
C SER A 344 11.68 17.79 -21.33
N ARG A 345 10.86 16.94 -20.69
CA ARG A 345 10.91 15.49 -20.88
C ARG A 345 9.54 14.87 -20.58
N ILE A 346 9.21 13.78 -21.28
CA ILE A 346 8.09 12.90 -20.96
C ILE A 346 8.59 11.47 -20.99
N TRP A 347 8.22 10.72 -19.95
CA TRP A 347 8.45 9.29 -19.91
C TRP A 347 7.26 8.57 -19.29
N VAL A 348 7.15 7.28 -19.58
CA VAL A 348 6.07 6.41 -19.10
C VAL A 348 6.63 5.18 -18.43
N ALA A 349 5.94 4.67 -17.44
CA ALA A 349 6.26 3.39 -16.80
C ALA A 349 4.97 2.67 -16.39
N SER A 350 4.99 1.34 -16.46
CA SER A 350 3.83 0.51 -16.15
C SER A 350 4.26 -0.84 -15.58
N PRO A 351 3.65 -1.32 -14.50
CA PRO A 351 3.92 -2.67 -14.00
C PRO A 351 3.44 -3.75 -14.98
N ASP A 352 2.53 -3.39 -15.89
CA ASP A 352 1.95 -4.29 -16.90
C ASP A 352 2.78 -4.36 -18.19
N TYR A 353 3.83 -3.56 -18.30
CA TYR A 353 4.61 -3.42 -19.52
C TYR A 353 6.10 -3.23 -19.23
N LEU A 354 6.96 -3.94 -19.93
CA LEU A 354 8.43 -3.91 -19.81
C LEU A 354 8.94 -4.07 -18.35
N GLY A 355 8.23 -4.85 -17.51
CA GLY A 355 8.62 -5.08 -16.12
C GLY A 355 8.70 -3.81 -15.27
N GLY A 356 7.98 -2.76 -15.63
CA GLY A 356 7.99 -1.48 -14.91
C GLY A 356 9.11 -0.52 -15.33
N ALA A 357 9.96 -0.88 -16.27
CA ALA A 357 11.06 -0.01 -16.71
C ALA A 357 10.52 1.31 -17.32
N PRO A 358 11.16 2.46 -17.02
CA PRO A 358 10.76 3.73 -17.59
C PRO A 358 11.11 3.78 -19.07
N GLN A 359 10.22 4.35 -19.86
CA GLN A 359 10.39 4.55 -21.28
C GLN A 359 10.18 6.03 -21.64
N GLU A 360 11.19 6.67 -22.14
CA GLU A 360 11.05 8.03 -22.66
C GLU A 360 10.26 8.02 -23.96
N VAL A 361 9.38 9.01 -24.13
CA VAL A 361 8.54 9.15 -25.32
C VAL A 361 8.82 10.47 -26.02
N VAL A 362 8.91 10.41 -27.35
CA VAL A 362 9.04 11.62 -28.17
C VAL A 362 7.72 12.39 -28.12
N PHE A 363 7.81 13.69 -27.90
CA PHE A 363 6.65 14.57 -27.83
C PHE A 363 6.83 15.83 -28.69
N SER A 364 5.72 16.48 -28.98
CA SER A 364 5.71 17.83 -29.56
C SER A 364 4.87 18.75 -28.68
N GLN A 365 5.32 20.01 -28.52
CA GLN A 365 4.59 21.02 -27.77
C GLN A 365 4.33 22.22 -28.69
N ARG A 366 3.06 22.59 -28.85
CA ARG A 366 2.63 23.76 -29.65
C ARG A 366 1.36 24.33 -29.03
N GLU A 367 1.27 25.65 -28.96
CA GLU A 367 0.06 26.39 -28.57
C GLU A 367 -0.56 25.89 -27.25
N GLY A 368 0.28 25.65 -26.26
CA GLY A 368 -0.17 25.15 -24.93
C GLY A 368 -0.68 23.71 -24.94
N LYS A 369 -0.36 22.93 -25.97
CA LYS A 369 -0.70 21.51 -26.08
C LYS A 369 0.56 20.67 -26.25
N VAL A 370 0.62 19.59 -25.51
CA VAL A 370 1.68 18.59 -25.59
C VAL A 370 1.09 17.30 -26.15
N SER A 371 1.70 16.75 -27.19
CA SER A 371 1.24 15.49 -27.78
C SER A 371 2.35 14.47 -27.89
N PHE A 372 2.04 13.22 -27.53
CA PHE A 372 2.92 12.06 -27.62
C PHE A 372 2.12 10.78 -27.88
N THR A 373 2.83 9.68 -28.13
CA THR A 373 2.20 8.35 -28.30
C THR A 373 2.46 7.50 -27.07
N LEU A 374 1.39 7.05 -26.43
CA LEU A 374 1.45 6.06 -25.33
C LEU A 374 1.68 4.67 -25.91
N PRO A 375 2.76 3.96 -25.55
CA PRO A 375 3.07 2.64 -26.13
C PRO A 375 2.04 1.58 -25.76
N SER A 376 1.68 1.50 -24.47
CA SER A 376 0.77 0.48 -23.95
C SER A 376 0.05 0.96 -22.70
N LEU A 377 -1.19 0.51 -22.53
CA LEU A 377 -1.97 0.63 -21.28
C LEU A 377 -2.83 -0.61 -21.12
N ALA A 378 -2.47 -1.48 -20.18
CA ALA A 378 -3.30 -2.61 -19.76
C ALA A 378 -4.18 -2.19 -18.59
N TYR A 379 -3.77 -2.39 -17.35
CA TYR A 379 -4.50 -1.92 -16.17
C TYR A 379 -4.10 -0.51 -15.77
N TRP A 380 -2.78 -0.25 -15.72
CA TRP A 380 -2.23 0.99 -15.19
C TRP A 380 -0.94 1.40 -15.87
N THR A 381 -0.81 2.68 -16.18
CA THR A 381 0.42 3.30 -16.65
C THR A 381 0.58 4.68 -16.00
N MET A 382 1.75 4.96 -15.48
CA MET A 382 2.16 6.28 -15.01
C MET A 382 2.83 7.04 -16.16
N VAL A 383 2.36 8.27 -16.42
CA VAL A 383 3.00 9.24 -17.31
C VAL A 383 3.64 10.31 -16.43
N VAL A 384 4.90 10.60 -16.67
CA VAL A 384 5.63 11.63 -15.95
C VAL A 384 6.03 12.72 -16.93
N VAL A 385 5.62 13.96 -16.64
CA VAL A 385 5.92 15.17 -17.40
C VAL A 385 6.87 16.03 -16.55
N GLU A 386 8.08 16.18 -17.02
CA GLU A 386 9.08 17.04 -16.40
C GLU A 386 9.04 18.42 -17.08
N HIS A 387 8.84 19.48 -16.30
CA HIS A 387 8.77 20.85 -16.77
C HIS A 387 10.12 21.54 -16.67
N GLY A 388 10.27 22.65 -17.33
CA GLY A 388 11.48 23.45 -17.37
C GLY A 388 11.93 23.72 -18.81
N ASN A 389 12.85 24.61 -18.98
CA ASN A 389 13.50 24.80 -20.28
C ASN A 389 14.24 23.51 -20.60
N LYS A 390 14.02 22.94 -21.79
CA LYS A 390 15.00 22.01 -22.33
C LYS A 390 16.33 22.74 -22.16
N ALA A 391 17.17 22.25 -21.24
CA ALA A 391 18.58 22.61 -21.30
C ALA A 391 18.94 22.35 -22.76
N ASP A 392 19.42 23.39 -23.46
CA ASP A 392 19.81 23.30 -24.84
C ASP A 392 20.32 21.90 -25.08
N SER A 393 19.60 21.12 -25.85
CA SER A 393 20.03 19.77 -26.19
C SER A 393 21.16 19.89 -27.23
N SER A 394 22.23 20.57 -26.81
CA SER A 394 23.53 20.14 -27.21
C SER A 394 23.62 18.74 -26.61
N GLU A 395 23.34 17.76 -27.48
CA GLU A 395 23.43 16.33 -27.26
C GLU A 395 24.12 16.05 -25.92
N THR A 396 23.32 15.82 -24.86
CA THR A 396 23.93 15.36 -23.61
C THR A 396 24.32 13.94 -23.98
N GLU A 397 25.55 13.83 -24.49
CA GLU A 397 26.17 12.56 -24.85
C GLU A 397 25.92 11.63 -23.68
N VAL A 398 25.09 10.61 -23.92
CA VAL A 398 24.76 9.63 -22.88
C VAL A 398 25.77 8.51 -23.02
N LYS A 399 26.47 8.21 -21.94
CA LYS A 399 27.36 7.07 -21.90
C LYS A 399 26.66 5.86 -21.32
N ASN A 400 26.66 4.78 -22.06
CA ASN A 400 26.11 3.51 -21.65
C ASN A 400 27.23 2.63 -21.08
N TYR A 401 26.91 1.93 -20.02
CA TYR A 401 27.79 0.96 -19.38
C TYR A 401 27.10 -0.40 -19.40
N VAL A 402 27.76 -1.40 -19.93
CA VAL A 402 27.25 -2.78 -19.99
C VAL A 402 27.95 -3.65 -18.93
N LEU A 403 27.23 -4.63 -18.42
CA LEU A 403 27.75 -5.56 -17.43
C LEU A 403 28.71 -6.55 -18.09
N GLN A 404 29.99 -6.52 -17.69
CA GLN A 404 31.00 -7.49 -18.10
C GLN A 404 31.60 -8.14 -16.85
N GLY A 405 31.26 -9.42 -16.62
CA GLY A 405 31.63 -10.11 -15.39
C GLY A 405 30.95 -9.51 -14.16
N GLU A 406 31.73 -8.97 -13.22
CA GLU A 406 31.26 -8.35 -11.98
C GLU A 406 31.35 -6.80 -12.01
N SER A 407 31.51 -6.19 -13.18
CA SER A 407 31.67 -4.74 -13.32
C SER A 407 30.90 -4.20 -14.52
N PHE A 408 30.40 -2.98 -14.41
CA PHE A 408 29.89 -2.23 -15.54
C PHE A 408 31.03 -1.49 -16.22
N VAL A 409 31.23 -1.72 -17.52
CA VAL A 409 32.21 -1.05 -18.35
C VAL A 409 31.55 -0.21 -19.42
N GLU A 410 32.17 0.90 -19.80
CA GLU A 410 31.63 1.79 -20.84
C GLU A 410 31.45 1.04 -22.15
N ALA A 411 30.23 1.06 -22.70
CA ALA A 411 29.92 0.48 -24.00
C ALA A 411 30.54 1.40 -25.09
N LYS A 412 31.49 0.88 -25.84
CA LYS A 412 32.11 1.61 -26.94
C LYS A 412 31.21 1.46 -28.17
N ASP A 413 30.60 2.59 -28.59
CA ASP A 413 29.95 2.81 -29.90
C ASP A 413 28.87 1.83 -30.38
N GLU A 414 28.36 0.94 -29.56
CA GLU A 414 27.33 -0.01 -29.95
C GLU A 414 26.06 0.11 -29.12
N ALA A 415 24.92 -0.08 -29.76
CA ALA A 415 23.66 -0.22 -29.06
C ALA A 415 23.74 -1.44 -28.11
N VAL A 416 23.34 -1.25 -26.87
CA VAL A 416 23.24 -2.35 -25.89
C VAL A 416 22.35 -3.46 -26.47
N ALA A 417 22.84 -4.69 -26.49
CA ALA A 417 22.08 -5.81 -27.05
C ALA A 417 20.82 -6.10 -26.21
N VAL A 418 19.78 -6.59 -26.89
CA VAL A 418 18.53 -6.96 -26.21
C VAL A 418 18.81 -8.07 -25.21
N GLY A 419 18.46 -7.83 -23.93
CA GLY A 419 18.66 -8.78 -22.82
C GLY A 419 19.95 -8.56 -22.02
N GLU A 420 20.76 -7.58 -22.35
CA GLU A 420 21.92 -7.19 -21.53
C GLU A 420 21.56 -6.14 -20.47
N ALA A 421 22.12 -6.30 -19.26
CA ALA A 421 22.01 -5.30 -18.22
C ALA A 421 22.92 -4.10 -18.54
N TYR A 422 22.38 -2.88 -18.48
CA TYR A 422 23.16 -1.67 -18.71
C TYR A 422 22.78 -0.54 -17.73
N LEU A 423 23.70 0.38 -17.56
CA LEU A 423 23.48 1.66 -16.86
C LEU A 423 23.72 2.79 -17.86
N SER A 424 22.91 3.83 -17.80
CA SER A 424 22.99 5.00 -18.67
C SER A 424 23.16 6.27 -17.85
N PHE A 425 24.20 7.05 -18.14
CA PHE A 425 24.48 8.29 -17.44
C PHE A 425 24.72 9.44 -18.42
N PRO A 426 24.27 10.66 -18.12
CA PRO A 426 24.72 11.85 -18.84
C PRO A 426 26.26 11.94 -18.87
N ALA A 427 26.85 12.29 -19.99
CA ALA A 427 28.30 12.34 -20.15
C ALA A 427 28.99 13.24 -19.10
N THR A 428 28.28 14.27 -18.59
CA THR A 428 28.73 15.14 -17.52
C THR A 428 28.90 14.38 -16.20
N VAL A 429 27.99 13.44 -15.89
CA VAL A 429 28.07 12.56 -14.71
C VAL A 429 29.09 11.46 -14.96
N ALA A 430 29.10 10.87 -16.15
CA ALA A 430 30.04 9.82 -16.54
C ALA A 430 31.51 10.23 -16.44
N LYS A 431 31.83 11.51 -16.61
CA LYS A 431 33.18 12.06 -16.44
C LYS A 431 33.73 11.95 -15.00
N THR A 432 32.84 11.84 -14.02
CA THR A 432 33.20 11.68 -12.60
C THR A 432 33.24 10.21 -12.16
N LEU A 433 32.80 9.30 -13.02
CA LEU A 433 32.83 7.87 -12.74
C LEU A 433 34.16 7.26 -13.20
N HIS A 434 34.62 6.26 -12.47
CA HIS A 434 35.78 5.47 -12.92
C HIS A 434 35.44 4.68 -14.19
N ALA A 435 36.45 4.26 -14.93
CA ALA A 435 36.31 3.52 -16.19
C ALA A 435 35.52 2.19 -16.03
N SER A 436 35.36 1.70 -14.81
CA SER A 436 34.51 0.57 -14.48
C SER A 436 33.79 0.82 -13.14
N LEU A 437 32.53 0.40 -13.06
CA LEU A 437 31.74 0.42 -11.86
C LEU A 437 31.67 -1.00 -11.31
N PRO A 438 32.37 -1.35 -10.22
CA PRO A 438 32.24 -2.67 -9.63
C PRO A 438 30.82 -2.89 -9.11
N LEU A 439 30.26 -4.07 -9.33
CA LEU A 439 29.08 -4.51 -8.60
C LEU A 439 29.47 -4.70 -7.14
N VAL A 440 29.19 -3.70 -6.33
CA VAL A 440 29.19 -3.90 -4.88
C VAL A 440 27.94 -4.73 -4.58
N PRO A 441 28.04 -5.95 -4.02
CA PRO A 441 26.87 -6.65 -3.56
C PRO A 441 26.11 -5.75 -2.60
N VAL A 442 24.88 -5.38 -2.94
CA VAL A 442 24.00 -4.71 -1.99
C VAL A 442 23.67 -5.78 -0.93
N THR A 443 24.45 -5.79 0.12
CA THR A 443 24.05 -6.48 1.35
C THR A 443 23.05 -5.56 2.00
N ASP A 444 21.80 -6.01 2.03
CA ASP A 444 20.63 -5.49 2.74
C ASP A 444 21.03 -4.63 3.95
N GLY A 445 21.22 -3.33 3.78
CA GLY A 445 21.29 -2.32 4.83
C GLY A 445 22.20 -2.56 6.07
N ILE A 446 22.97 -3.62 6.11
CA ILE A 446 23.92 -3.91 7.19
C ILE A 446 25.31 -3.41 6.79
N THR A 447 25.52 -2.13 6.96
CA THR A 447 26.87 -1.56 6.99
C THR A 447 27.56 -2.02 8.26
N ASN A 448 28.49 -2.92 8.13
CA ASN A 448 29.55 -3.43 9.00
C ASN A 448 29.50 -4.96 9.09
N VAL A 449 29.84 -5.62 8.00
CA VAL A 449 30.40 -6.96 8.10
C VAL A 449 31.87 -6.84 7.71
N THR A 450 32.75 -6.78 8.71
CA THR A 450 34.15 -7.12 8.55
C THR A 450 34.23 -8.48 7.85
N ASP A 451 35.11 -8.60 6.88
CA ASP A 451 35.40 -9.79 6.06
C ASP A 451 35.51 -11.08 6.90
N ASN A 452 34.39 -11.68 7.22
CA ASN A 452 34.35 -13.08 7.57
C ASN A 452 33.62 -13.79 6.42
N VAL A 453 34.40 -14.40 5.54
CA VAL A 453 33.92 -15.37 4.55
C VAL A 453 32.95 -16.30 5.28
N ARG A 454 31.66 -16.16 5.01
CA ARG A 454 30.63 -17.02 5.61
C ARG A 454 30.81 -18.42 5.06
N THR A 455 31.70 -19.20 5.69
CA THR A 455 31.86 -20.64 5.44
C THR A 455 30.64 -21.35 6.03
N GLY A 456 29.77 -21.85 5.20
CA GLY A 456 28.57 -22.59 5.61
C GLY A 456 27.48 -22.59 4.56
N TYR A 457 26.45 -23.40 4.80
CA TYR A 457 25.27 -23.44 3.95
C TYR A 457 24.18 -22.58 4.56
N TYR A 458 23.50 -21.79 3.73
CA TYR A 458 22.40 -20.93 4.14
C TYR A 458 21.18 -21.19 3.26
N THR A 459 20.00 -21.18 3.83
CA THR A 459 18.75 -21.14 3.04
C THR A 459 18.70 -19.84 2.23
N VAL A 460 17.82 -19.77 1.24
CA VAL A 460 17.57 -18.53 0.49
C VAL A 460 17.02 -17.40 1.37
N SER A 461 16.46 -17.72 2.54
CA SER A 461 16.04 -16.78 3.58
C SER A 461 17.17 -16.41 4.58
N GLY A 462 18.41 -16.83 4.33
CA GLY A 462 19.58 -16.46 5.15
C GLY A 462 19.79 -17.27 6.42
N ILE A 463 19.02 -18.34 6.65
CA ILE A 463 19.19 -19.21 7.83
C ILE A 463 20.36 -20.17 7.58
N LYS A 464 21.34 -20.19 8.49
CA LYS A 464 22.46 -21.13 8.44
C LYS A 464 21.98 -22.55 8.73
N VAL A 465 22.44 -23.51 7.91
CA VAL A 465 22.18 -24.95 8.10
C VAL A 465 23.49 -25.73 8.12
N ASP A 466 23.57 -26.71 8.98
CA ASP A 466 24.80 -27.51 9.11
C ASP A 466 24.99 -28.45 7.91
N LYS A 467 23.91 -28.94 7.34
CA LYS A 467 23.94 -29.82 6.19
C LYS A 467 22.75 -29.56 5.25
N PRO A 468 22.97 -29.28 3.96
CA PRO A 468 21.88 -29.07 3.03
C PRO A 468 21.14 -30.39 2.77
N VAL A 469 19.81 -30.34 2.89
CA VAL A 469 18.89 -31.37 2.41
C VAL A 469 18.37 -30.99 1.01
N LYS A 470 17.45 -31.76 0.45
CA LYS A 470 16.90 -31.41 -0.87
C LYS A 470 16.32 -29.99 -0.87
N GLY A 471 16.87 -29.11 -1.69
CA GLY A 471 16.46 -27.71 -1.77
C GLY A 471 17.55 -26.79 -2.34
N VAL A 472 17.25 -25.48 -2.35
CA VAL A 472 18.17 -24.44 -2.84
C VAL A 472 18.86 -23.77 -1.65
N TYR A 473 20.18 -23.64 -1.71
CA TYR A 473 21.00 -23.02 -0.65
C TYR A 473 22.03 -22.05 -1.23
N ILE A 474 22.52 -21.18 -0.37
CA ILE A 474 23.68 -20.32 -0.66
C ILE A 474 24.90 -20.89 0.08
N HIS A 475 25.96 -21.16 -0.63
CA HIS A 475 27.24 -21.60 -0.08
C HIS A 475 28.38 -20.79 -0.71
N ASN A 476 29.16 -20.11 0.14
CA ASN A 476 30.23 -19.21 -0.28
C ASN A 476 29.78 -18.20 -1.35
N GLY A 477 28.59 -17.60 -1.13
CA GLY A 477 28.00 -16.62 -2.05
C GLY A 477 27.40 -17.20 -3.35
N LYS A 478 27.47 -18.52 -3.56
CA LYS A 478 26.93 -19.18 -4.76
C LYS A 478 25.67 -19.99 -4.45
N LYS A 479 24.71 -19.94 -5.36
CA LYS A 479 23.50 -20.78 -5.31
C LYS A 479 23.84 -22.22 -5.63
N ILE A 480 23.48 -23.14 -4.76
CA ILE A 480 23.67 -24.58 -4.94
C ILE A 480 22.36 -25.34 -4.72
N MET A 481 22.28 -26.54 -5.29
CA MET A 481 21.20 -27.50 -5.03
C MET A 481 21.68 -28.54 -4.03
N GLY A 482 21.01 -28.65 -2.89
CA GLY A 482 21.14 -29.81 -2.00
C GLY A 482 20.52 -31.05 -2.66
N LYS A 483 21.20 -32.19 -2.55
CA LYS A 483 20.73 -33.48 -3.09
C LYS A 483 19.88 -34.24 -2.09
#